data_b0110383678e4ffde6f8d312f4881c7e
#
_entry.id   b0110383678e4ffde6f8d312f4881c7e
#
_cell.length_a   1.000
_cell.length_b   1.000
_cell.length_c   1.000
_cell.angle_alpha   90.00
_cell.angle_beta   90.00
_cell.angle_gamma   90.00
#
_symmetry.space_group_name_H-M   'P 1'
#
loop_
_entity.id
_entity.type
_entity.pdbx_description
1 polymer ?
#
loop_
_entity_poly.entity_id
_entity_poly.type
_entity_poly.pdbx_seq_one_letter_code
_entity_poly.pdbx_strand_id
1 'polypeptide(L)'
;MLTRRLALGAALAVSAVAGSAQAQSWKAAYPELVMAIVPAENASGVTERYAPFVEYLSKELGTKVTLRVANDYAAVIEGQRNGSIHLAGYGPASYARAVVTGVAVEPFATTMNADGTVGYYSVFYVKADSPYKTIEDLKGKNLGLVDPNSTSGNNVPRFALNKMKINPETFFSKVTYTGSHENAVIALQQGTVDVAANWWNADTDSNLMRMANKNLVKKDDFRIVYKSDLIPNSPFAFLANLPPDLKAAIVKAFNESPTKAKAAFDKLSDGKDREFIKVDANYYEPVVELIKFVDQLRKQKS
;
A
#
# COMPACT_ATOMS: atom_id res chain seq x y z
N MET A 1 46.02 -55.71 37.68
CA MET A 1 46.24 -54.95 36.44
C MET A 1 45.09 -55.28 35.50
N LEU A 2 44.54 -54.39 34.77
CA LEU A 2 43.23 -54.39 34.04
C LEU A 2 42.07 -54.00 34.99
N THR A 3 41.36 -52.93 34.80
CA THR A 3 40.71 -52.37 33.64
C THR A 3 40.14 -51.01 34.02
N ARG A 4 40.59 -49.97 33.37
CA ARG A 4 39.96 -48.63 33.35
C ARG A 4 39.97 -48.16 31.92
N ARG A 5 38.90 -48.47 31.15
CA ARG A 5 38.55 -47.79 29.90
C ARG A 5 37.15 -48.26 29.52
N LEU A 6 36.14 -47.43 29.77
CA LEU A 6 34.85 -47.37 29.05
C LEU A 6 33.89 -46.55 29.90
N ALA A 7 33.97 -45.24 29.76
CA ALA A 7 32.91 -44.31 30.13
C ALA A 7 33.20 -42.89 29.56
N LEU A 8 33.31 -42.78 28.23
CA LEU A 8 33.28 -41.50 27.53
C LEU A 8 32.63 -41.73 26.17
N GLY A 9 31.36 -41.73 26.07
CA GLY A 9 30.67 -41.95 24.80
C GLY A 9 29.17 -41.75 24.80
N ALA A 10 28.58 -40.97 25.75
CA ALA A 10 27.14 -40.81 25.80
C ALA A 10 26.63 -39.39 26.12
N ALA A 11 27.42 -38.36 25.84
CA ALA A 11 27.04 -36.97 26.20
C ALA A 11 26.93 -35.98 25.01
N LEU A 12 26.91 -36.46 23.76
CA LEU A 12 26.92 -35.57 22.58
C LEU A 12 25.71 -35.68 21.65
N ALA A 13 24.63 -36.37 22.04
CA ALA A 13 23.48 -36.61 21.18
C ALA A 13 22.18 -35.88 21.60
N VAL A 14 22.17 -35.01 22.64
CA VAL A 14 20.94 -34.38 23.15
C VAL A 14 20.81 -32.91 22.75
N SER A 15 21.83 -32.26 22.20
CA SER A 15 21.80 -30.80 21.91
C SER A 15 21.23 -30.42 20.57
N ALA A 16 20.89 -31.34 19.66
CA ALA A 16 20.46 -31.04 18.31
C ALA A 16 18.94 -31.00 18.12
N VAL A 17 18.12 -31.43 19.12
CA VAL A 17 16.67 -31.53 18.97
C VAL A 17 15.95 -30.31 19.56
N ALA A 18 16.57 -29.51 20.42
CA ALA A 18 15.93 -28.35 21.05
C ALA A 18 15.80 -27.14 20.12
N GLY A 19 16.61 -27.05 19.05
CA GLY A 19 16.60 -25.90 18.12
C GLY A 19 15.46 -25.92 17.11
N SER A 20 14.89 -27.07 16.80
CA SER A 20 13.81 -27.18 15.79
C SER A 20 12.40 -27.06 16.39
N ALA A 21 12.23 -27.26 17.68
CA ALA A 21 10.91 -27.14 18.34
C ALA A 21 10.50 -25.68 18.59
N GLN A 22 11.44 -24.75 18.71
CA GLN A 22 11.18 -23.34 18.96
C GLN A 22 10.87 -22.55 17.68
N ALA A 23 11.30 -23.04 16.50
CA ALA A 23 11.16 -22.35 15.20
C ALA A 23 9.75 -22.44 14.59
N GLN A 24 8.75 -23.05 15.26
CA GLN A 24 7.37 -23.19 14.74
C GLN A 24 6.28 -22.94 15.78
N SER A 25 6.61 -22.35 16.92
CA SER A 25 5.66 -22.13 18.01
C SER A 25 4.45 -21.26 17.62
N TRP A 26 4.66 -20.31 16.70
CA TRP A 26 3.60 -19.40 16.26
C TRP A 26 2.53 -20.06 15.38
N LYS A 27 2.80 -21.20 14.70
CA LYS A 27 1.84 -21.84 13.79
C LYS A 27 0.58 -22.32 14.50
N ALA A 28 0.71 -22.78 15.73
CA ALA A 28 -0.44 -23.18 16.54
C ALA A 28 -1.31 -21.97 16.94
N ALA A 29 -0.67 -20.82 17.21
CA ALA A 29 -1.37 -19.59 17.59
C ALA A 29 -1.93 -18.83 16.36
N TYR A 30 -1.33 -19.01 15.18
CA TYR A 30 -1.73 -18.36 13.91
C TYR A 30 -1.98 -19.42 12.83
N PRO A 31 -3.03 -20.25 12.94
CA PRO A 31 -3.38 -21.24 11.91
C PRO A 31 -3.83 -20.59 10.61
N GLU A 32 -4.21 -19.32 10.68
CA GLU A 32 -4.57 -18.48 9.54
C GLU A 32 -4.04 -17.06 9.76
N LEU A 33 -3.49 -16.46 8.72
CA LEU A 33 -3.12 -15.05 8.63
C LEU A 33 -4.04 -14.35 7.63
N VAL A 34 -4.52 -13.17 7.99
CA VAL A 34 -5.33 -12.34 7.08
C VAL A 34 -4.46 -11.21 6.57
N MET A 35 -4.33 -11.11 5.24
CA MET A 35 -3.72 -9.99 4.53
C MET A 35 -4.80 -9.15 3.87
N ALA A 36 -4.75 -7.83 4.05
CA ALA A 36 -5.65 -6.91 3.37
C ALA A 36 -4.87 -5.82 2.63
N ILE A 37 -5.48 -5.31 1.57
CA ILE A 37 -4.91 -4.23 0.75
C ILE A 37 -5.93 -3.10 0.71
N VAL A 38 -5.46 -1.85 0.87
CA VAL A 38 -6.34 -0.68 0.66
C VAL A 38 -6.90 -0.69 -0.77
N PRO A 39 -8.21 -0.45 -0.97
CA PRO A 39 -8.88 -0.66 -2.24
C PRO A 39 -8.57 0.49 -3.23
N ALA A 40 -7.33 0.52 -3.74
CA ALA A 40 -6.93 1.47 -4.77
C ALA A 40 -7.59 1.18 -6.13
N GLU A 41 -7.94 -0.07 -6.38
CA GLU A 41 -8.66 -0.61 -7.53
C GLU A 41 -10.02 -1.16 -7.09
N ASN A 42 -10.84 -1.60 -8.02
CA ASN A 42 -12.04 -2.38 -7.68
C ASN A 42 -11.67 -3.76 -7.08
N ALA A 43 -12.63 -4.41 -6.42
CA ALA A 43 -12.38 -5.65 -5.69
C ALA A 43 -11.82 -6.79 -6.57
N SER A 44 -12.26 -6.89 -7.83
CA SER A 44 -11.76 -7.91 -8.77
C SER A 44 -10.31 -7.65 -9.15
N GLY A 45 -9.91 -6.39 -9.37
CA GLY A 45 -8.54 -5.99 -9.66
C GLY A 45 -7.60 -6.30 -8.49
N VAL A 46 -7.99 -5.99 -7.26
CA VAL A 46 -7.23 -6.35 -6.05
C VAL A 46 -7.07 -7.87 -5.97
N THR A 47 -8.14 -8.64 -6.12
CA THR A 47 -8.09 -10.10 -6.05
C THR A 47 -7.20 -10.69 -7.13
N GLU A 48 -7.35 -10.26 -8.37
CA GLU A 48 -6.54 -10.75 -9.50
C GLU A 48 -5.03 -10.55 -9.27
N ARG A 49 -4.65 -9.41 -8.71
CA ARG A 49 -3.24 -9.05 -8.51
C ARG A 49 -2.61 -9.73 -7.31
N TYR A 50 -3.34 -9.85 -6.20
CA TYR A 50 -2.79 -10.30 -4.93
C TYR A 50 -3.01 -11.78 -4.64
N ALA A 51 -4.00 -12.46 -5.22
CA ALA A 51 -4.27 -13.86 -4.93
C ALA A 51 -3.07 -14.80 -5.20
N PRO A 52 -2.32 -14.68 -6.34
CA PRO A 52 -1.14 -15.51 -6.56
C PRO A 52 -0.03 -15.28 -5.52
N PHE A 53 0.13 -14.04 -5.06
CA PHE A 53 1.11 -13.71 -4.03
C PHE A 53 0.72 -14.25 -2.65
N VAL A 54 -0.56 -14.18 -2.30
CA VAL A 54 -1.11 -14.75 -1.07
C VAL A 54 -0.99 -16.28 -1.06
N GLU A 55 -1.18 -16.93 -2.20
CA GLU A 55 -0.94 -18.38 -2.35
C GLU A 55 0.54 -18.73 -2.12
N TYR A 56 1.44 -17.96 -2.70
CA TYR A 56 2.88 -18.10 -2.46
C TYR A 56 3.21 -17.92 -0.98
N LEU A 57 2.70 -16.87 -0.32
CA LEU A 57 2.93 -16.64 1.11
C LEU A 57 2.42 -17.83 1.95
N SER A 58 1.27 -18.38 1.61
CA SER A 58 0.72 -19.56 2.32
C SER A 58 1.67 -20.76 2.26
N LYS A 59 2.29 -21.01 1.10
CA LYS A 59 3.27 -22.08 0.90
C LYS A 59 4.56 -21.84 1.67
N GLU A 60 5.14 -20.63 1.57
CA GLU A 60 6.41 -20.28 2.22
C GLU A 60 6.29 -20.26 3.76
N LEU A 61 5.19 -19.76 4.28
CA LEU A 61 4.94 -19.70 5.72
C LEU A 61 4.44 -21.03 6.27
N GLY A 62 3.90 -21.92 5.43
CA GLY A 62 3.30 -23.19 5.87
C GLY A 62 2.11 -22.98 6.81
N THR A 63 1.38 -21.89 6.62
CA THR A 63 0.11 -21.56 7.27
C THR A 63 -0.80 -20.88 6.25
N LYS A 64 -2.10 -20.99 6.42
CA LYS A 64 -3.06 -20.37 5.50
C LYS A 64 -2.94 -18.85 5.57
N VAL A 65 -2.77 -18.19 4.42
CA VAL A 65 -2.89 -16.73 4.27
C VAL A 65 -4.12 -16.45 3.43
N THR A 66 -5.02 -15.60 3.94
CA THR A 66 -6.27 -15.24 3.25
C THR A 66 -6.21 -13.77 2.83
N LEU A 67 -6.55 -13.48 1.58
CA LEU A 67 -6.73 -12.11 1.09
C LEU A 67 -8.11 -11.60 1.49
N ARG A 68 -8.15 -10.49 2.22
CA ARG A 68 -9.39 -9.75 2.50
C ARG A 68 -9.46 -8.52 1.61
N VAL A 69 -10.48 -8.44 0.79
CA VAL A 69 -10.80 -7.23 0.04
C VAL A 69 -11.61 -6.31 0.95
N ALA A 70 -11.09 -5.13 1.24
CA ALA A 70 -11.75 -4.13 2.07
C ALA A 70 -12.66 -3.22 1.24
N ASN A 71 -13.72 -2.70 1.86
CA ASN A 71 -14.66 -1.78 1.19
C ASN A 71 -14.08 -0.37 1.03
N ASP A 72 -13.23 0.06 1.98
CA ASP A 72 -12.56 1.35 1.99
C ASP A 72 -11.22 1.28 2.74
N TYR A 73 -10.47 2.36 2.74
CA TYR A 73 -9.17 2.45 3.40
C TYR A 73 -9.28 2.37 4.93
N ALA A 74 -10.36 2.91 5.51
CA ALA A 74 -10.59 2.89 6.95
C ALA A 74 -10.82 1.46 7.45
N ALA A 75 -11.48 0.60 6.68
CA ALA A 75 -11.71 -0.81 7.02
C ALA A 75 -10.40 -1.59 7.20
N VAL A 76 -9.34 -1.27 6.44
CA VAL A 76 -8.01 -1.88 6.62
C VAL A 76 -7.38 -1.41 7.93
N ILE A 77 -7.45 -0.11 8.23
CA ILE A 77 -6.93 0.48 9.48
C ILE A 77 -7.62 -0.13 10.70
N GLU A 78 -8.95 -0.19 10.68
CA GLU A 78 -9.73 -0.74 11.79
C GLU A 78 -9.57 -2.27 11.91
N GLY A 79 -9.39 -2.98 10.78
CA GLY A 79 -9.07 -4.40 10.79
C GLY A 79 -7.74 -4.71 11.46
N GLN A 80 -6.72 -3.87 11.30
CA GLN A 80 -5.46 -4.00 12.06
C GLN A 80 -5.63 -3.52 13.51
N ARG A 81 -6.41 -2.48 13.77
CA ARG A 81 -6.69 -2.02 15.13
C ARG A 81 -7.28 -3.12 16.01
N ASN A 82 -8.24 -3.86 15.48
CA ASN A 82 -8.93 -4.93 16.21
C ASN A 82 -8.27 -6.31 16.06
N GLY A 83 -7.13 -6.41 15.37
CA GLY A 83 -6.36 -7.64 15.20
C GLY A 83 -6.94 -8.62 14.17
N SER A 84 -8.00 -8.27 13.44
CA SER A 84 -8.60 -9.15 12.42
C SER A 84 -7.85 -9.15 11.08
N ILE A 85 -6.90 -8.20 10.88
CA ILE A 85 -5.98 -8.13 9.76
C ILE A 85 -4.56 -8.17 10.33
N HIS A 86 -3.79 -9.18 9.94
CA HIS A 86 -2.42 -9.40 10.43
C HIS A 86 -1.38 -8.68 9.59
N LEU A 87 -1.59 -8.63 8.26
CA LEU A 87 -0.74 -7.94 7.30
C LEU A 87 -1.59 -6.97 6.47
N ALA A 88 -1.06 -5.80 6.19
CA ALA A 88 -1.73 -4.83 5.32
C ALA A 88 -0.77 -4.23 4.30
N GLY A 89 -1.25 -4.08 3.05
CA GLY A 89 -0.67 -3.18 2.06
C GLY A 89 -1.41 -1.85 2.13
N TYR A 90 -0.69 -0.82 2.52
CA TYR A 90 -1.20 0.53 2.71
C TYR A 90 -0.76 1.45 1.56
N GLY A 91 -1.43 2.61 1.41
CA GLY A 91 -0.76 3.79 0.88
C GLY A 91 0.00 4.50 2.03
N PRO A 92 1.03 5.30 1.74
CA PRO A 92 1.80 5.98 2.80
C PRO A 92 0.93 6.79 3.77
N ALA A 93 -0.08 7.51 3.27
CA ALA A 93 -0.98 8.30 4.14
C ALA A 93 -1.92 7.43 4.98
N SER A 94 -2.41 6.31 4.47
CA SER A 94 -3.26 5.40 5.25
C SER A 94 -2.45 4.66 6.33
N TYR A 95 -1.19 4.31 6.05
CA TYR A 95 -0.26 3.85 7.08
C TYR A 95 -0.04 4.94 8.16
N ALA A 96 0.31 6.16 7.74
CA ALA A 96 0.47 7.28 8.66
C ALA A 96 -0.81 7.54 9.48
N ARG A 97 -1.99 7.39 8.88
CA ARG A 97 -3.28 7.47 9.58
C ARG A 97 -3.41 6.39 10.65
N ALA A 98 -3.04 5.15 10.35
CA ALA A 98 -3.02 4.07 11.35
C ALA A 98 -2.11 4.45 12.54
N VAL A 99 -0.91 4.93 12.27
CA VAL A 99 0.06 5.36 13.30
C VAL A 99 -0.49 6.50 14.16
N VAL A 100 -0.97 7.61 13.56
CA VAL A 100 -1.43 8.79 14.34
C VAL A 100 -2.71 8.52 15.12
N THR A 101 -3.46 7.49 14.74
CA THR A 101 -4.65 7.06 15.49
C THR A 101 -4.36 5.92 16.47
N GLY A 102 -3.07 5.58 16.68
CA GLY A 102 -2.63 4.64 17.72
C GLY A 102 -2.78 3.16 17.39
N VAL A 103 -2.85 2.81 16.09
CA VAL A 103 -2.79 1.39 15.69
C VAL A 103 -1.35 0.91 15.77
N ALA A 104 -1.11 -0.19 16.50
CA ALA A 104 0.21 -0.76 16.70
C ALA A 104 0.62 -1.58 15.46
N VAL A 105 1.23 -0.91 14.47
CA VAL A 105 1.70 -1.49 13.21
C VAL A 105 3.16 -1.16 12.95
N GLU A 106 3.86 -2.08 12.30
CA GLU A 106 5.26 -1.91 11.90
C GLU A 106 5.37 -2.09 10.37
N PRO A 107 5.86 -1.09 9.62
CA PRO A 107 6.15 -1.23 8.21
C PRO A 107 7.43 -2.04 8.06
N PHE A 108 7.49 -2.96 7.10
CA PHE A 108 8.66 -3.84 6.95
C PHE A 108 9.18 -3.90 5.52
N ALA A 109 8.35 -3.61 4.53
CA ALA A 109 8.73 -3.65 3.13
C ALA A 109 7.99 -2.58 2.32
N THR A 110 8.65 -2.12 1.26
CA THR A 110 8.04 -1.39 0.14
C THR A 110 8.66 -1.89 -1.16
N THR A 111 8.07 -1.56 -2.31
CA THR A 111 8.62 -1.95 -3.60
C THR A 111 9.62 -0.92 -4.12
N MET A 112 10.64 -1.39 -4.86
CA MET A 112 11.50 -0.58 -5.71
C MET A 112 11.01 -0.71 -7.15
N ASN A 113 10.80 0.41 -7.81
CA ASN A 113 10.39 0.44 -9.22
C ASN A 113 11.47 -0.14 -10.14
N ALA A 114 11.12 -0.55 -11.34
CA ALA A 114 12.06 -1.14 -12.29
C ALA A 114 13.23 -0.22 -12.65
N ASP A 115 13.03 1.11 -12.61
CA ASP A 115 14.06 2.13 -12.83
C ASP A 115 14.96 2.40 -11.61
N GLY A 116 14.73 1.71 -10.48
CA GLY A 116 15.46 1.86 -9.23
C GLY A 116 14.93 2.98 -8.32
N THR A 117 13.92 3.72 -8.72
CA THR A 117 13.28 4.70 -7.83
C THR A 117 12.41 4.02 -6.77
N VAL A 118 12.20 4.70 -5.63
CA VAL A 118 11.36 4.20 -4.53
C VAL A 118 10.31 5.26 -4.20
N GLY A 119 9.48 5.54 -5.18
CA GLY A 119 8.45 6.55 -5.04
C GLY A 119 7.58 6.68 -6.27
N TYR A 120 6.52 7.46 -6.14
CA TYR A 120 5.52 7.74 -7.15
C TYR A 120 4.96 9.16 -6.96
N TYR A 121 3.99 9.58 -7.75
CA TYR A 121 3.45 10.94 -7.74
C TYR A 121 1.92 10.94 -7.62
N SER A 122 1.41 12.01 -7.04
CA SER A 122 0.02 12.42 -7.20
C SER A 122 -0.12 13.29 -8.43
N VAL A 123 -1.15 13.04 -9.22
CA VAL A 123 -1.48 13.85 -10.40
C VAL A 123 -2.94 14.26 -10.39
N PHE A 124 -3.24 15.37 -11.09
CA PHE A 124 -4.59 15.71 -11.49
C PHE A 124 -4.76 15.45 -12.97
N TYR A 125 -5.70 14.56 -13.30
CA TYR A 125 -6.18 14.34 -14.65
C TYR A 125 -7.37 15.23 -14.97
N VAL A 126 -7.40 15.73 -16.20
CA VAL A 126 -8.57 16.34 -16.84
C VAL A 126 -8.81 15.64 -18.19
N LYS A 127 -9.98 15.83 -18.81
CA LYS A 127 -10.18 15.36 -20.19
C LYS A 127 -9.23 16.07 -21.14
N ALA A 128 -8.70 15.35 -22.13
CA ALA A 128 -7.72 15.89 -23.09
C ALA A 128 -8.30 17.04 -23.92
N ASP A 129 -9.60 16.96 -24.26
CA ASP A 129 -10.35 17.97 -25.03
C ASP A 129 -10.85 19.15 -24.18
N SER A 130 -10.67 19.11 -22.84
CA SER A 130 -11.08 20.20 -21.96
C SER A 130 -10.19 21.44 -22.15
N PRO A 131 -10.68 22.66 -21.87
CA PRO A 131 -9.86 23.89 -21.96
C PRO A 131 -8.85 24.03 -20.80
N TYR A 132 -8.95 23.21 -19.74
CA TYR A 132 -8.19 23.36 -18.50
C TYR A 132 -6.71 22.98 -18.71
N LYS A 133 -5.77 23.89 -18.50
CA LYS A 133 -4.32 23.69 -18.66
C LYS A 133 -3.54 23.78 -17.35
N THR A 134 -4.08 24.49 -16.38
CA THR A 134 -3.47 24.76 -15.08
C THR A 134 -4.47 24.49 -13.95
N ILE A 135 -4.00 24.55 -12.69
CA ILE A 135 -4.88 24.42 -11.52
C ILE A 135 -5.84 25.62 -11.44
N GLU A 136 -5.42 26.80 -11.83
CA GLU A 136 -6.22 28.03 -11.79
C GLU A 136 -7.46 27.92 -12.69
N ASP A 137 -7.37 27.24 -13.83
CA ASP A 137 -8.47 26.99 -14.75
C ASP A 137 -9.58 26.10 -14.12
N LEU A 138 -9.24 25.41 -13.04
CA LEU A 138 -10.16 24.52 -12.33
C LEU A 138 -11.01 25.22 -11.27
N LYS A 139 -10.88 26.55 -11.11
CA LYS A 139 -11.72 27.31 -10.18
C LYS A 139 -13.19 27.16 -10.52
N GLY A 140 -13.99 26.81 -9.50
CA GLY A 140 -15.43 26.58 -9.66
C GLY A 140 -15.80 25.26 -10.36
N LYS A 141 -14.83 24.36 -10.61
CA LYS A 141 -15.07 23.04 -11.21
C LYS A 141 -15.26 21.96 -10.13
N ASN A 142 -15.66 20.76 -10.54
CA ASN A 142 -15.88 19.64 -9.62
C ASN A 142 -14.61 18.80 -9.50
N LEU A 143 -14.10 18.63 -8.28
CA LEU A 143 -12.93 17.82 -7.97
C LEU A 143 -13.34 16.42 -7.48
N GLY A 144 -12.85 15.39 -8.15
CA GLY A 144 -12.88 14.00 -7.70
C GLY A 144 -11.61 13.63 -6.92
N LEU A 145 -11.79 13.37 -5.64
CA LEU A 145 -10.78 12.75 -4.77
C LEU A 145 -11.11 11.26 -4.61
N VAL A 146 -10.15 10.45 -4.13
CA VAL A 146 -10.33 8.99 -4.02
C VAL A 146 -11.00 8.59 -2.72
N ASP A 147 -10.28 8.73 -1.61
CA ASP A 147 -10.68 8.33 -0.25
C ASP A 147 -9.99 9.25 0.76
N PRO A 148 -10.61 9.58 1.90
CA PRO A 148 -10.01 10.45 2.92
C PRO A 148 -8.61 10.02 3.38
N ASN A 149 -8.30 8.71 3.33
CA ASN A 149 -7.02 8.13 3.72
C ASN A 149 -6.08 7.85 2.53
N SER A 150 -6.51 8.12 1.29
CA SER A 150 -5.64 7.96 0.11
C SER A 150 -4.50 9.00 0.13
N THR A 151 -3.30 8.56 -0.21
CA THR A 151 -2.10 9.43 -0.31
C THR A 151 -2.22 10.35 -1.53
N SER A 152 -2.10 9.78 -2.73
CA SER A 152 -2.12 10.52 -4.00
C SER A 152 -3.52 10.92 -4.44
N GLY A 153 -4.56 10.27 -3.91
CA GLY A 153 -5.95 10.59 -4.23
C GLY A 153 -6.59 11.62 -3.30
N ASN A 154 -5.93 12.05 -2.22
CA ASN A 154 -6.51 13.02 -1.28
C ASN A 154 -5.48 13.84 -0.49
N ASN A 155 -4.63 13.21 0.33
CA ASN A 155 -3.83 13.95 1.31
C ASN A 155 -2.73 14.79 0.66
N VAL A 156 -2.00 14.25 -0.31
CA VAL A 156 -1.00 14.99 -1.09
C VAL A 156 -1.65 16.08 -1.96
N PRO A 157 -2.72 15.84 -2.73
CA PRO A 157 -3.48 16.90 -3.39
C PRO A 157 -3.88 18.05 -2.48
N ARG A 158 -4.45 17.77 -1.31
CA ARG A 158 -4.86 18.80 -0.35
C ARG A 158 -3.69 19.60 0.21
N PHE A 159 -2.59 18.92 0.51
CA PHE A 159 -1.36 19.56 0.95
C PHE A 159 -0.77 20.48 -0.12
N ALA A 160 -0.72 20.01 -1.37
CA ALA A 160 -0.22 20.79 -2.50
C ALA A 160 -1.07 22.04 -2.79
N LEU A 161 -2.40 21.89 -2.81
CA LEU A 161 -3.32 23.02 -2.95
C LEU A 161 -3.14 24.03 -1.81
N ASN A 162 -2.93 23.57 -0.58
CA ASN A 162 -2.68 24.46 0.54
C ASN A 162 -1.36 25.24 0.39
N LYS A 163 -0.27 24.59 -0.08
CA LYS A 163 0.99 25.29 -0.42
C LYS A 163 0.78 26.40 -1.45
N MET A 164 -0.15 26.21 -2.40
CA MET A 164 -0.54 27.20 -3.39
C MET A 164 -1.53 28.24 -2.84
N LYS A 165 -1.84 28.22 -1.51
CA LYS A 165 -2.84 29.05 -0.84
C LYS A 165 -4.27 28.83 -1.39
N ILE A 166 -4.54 27.67 -1.96
CA ILE A 166 -5.84 27.25 -2.46
C ILE A 166 -6.53 26.39 -1.42
N ASN A 167 -7.70 26.85 -0.96
CA ASN A 167 -8.61 26.04 -0.15
C ASN A 167 -9.53 25.24 -1.10
N PRO A 168 -9.43 23.91 -1.18
CA PRO A 168 -10.25 23.14 -2.11
C PRO A 168 -11.75 23.31 -1.89
N GLU A 169 -12.20 23.48 -0.65
CA GLU A 169 -13.65 23.59 -0.34
C GLU A 169 -14.30 24.91 -0.82
N THR A 170 -13.49 25.94 -1.07
CA THR A 170 -13.98 27.23 -1.60
C THR A 170 -13.53 27.50 -3.03
N PHE A 171 -12.49 26.83 -3.48
CA PHE A 171 -11.94 26.97 -4.83
C PHE A 171 -12.73 26.15 -5.85
N PHE A 172 -13.04 24.88 -5.51
CA PHE A 172 -13.86 24.01 -6.34
C PHE A 172 -15.34 24.22 -6.03
N SER A 173 -16.19 24.02 -7.02
CA SER A 173 -17.66 24.04 -6.82
C SER A 173 -18.11 22.88 -5.94
N LYS A 174 -17.50 21.72 -6.15
CA LYS A 174 -17.76 20.50 -5.37
C LYS A 174 -16.51 19.66 -5.25
N VAL A 175 -16.29 19.10 -4.04
CA VAL A 175 -15.26 18.09 -3.77
C VAL A 175 -15.96 16.79 -3.41
N THR A 176 -15.71 15.73 -4.18
CA THR A 176 -16.38 14.43 -4.03
C THR A 176 -15.36 13.31 -3.85
N TYR A 177 -15.59 12.39 -2.93
CA TYR A 177 -14.84 11.15 -2.83
C TYR A 177 -15.45 10.07 -3.73
N THR A 178 -14.62 9.45 -4.57
CA THR A 178 -15.03 8.47 -5.59
C THR A 178 -14.84 7.02 -5.14
N GLY A 179 -14.16 6.80 -4.01
CA GLY A 179 -13.94 5.51 -3.37
C GLY A 179 -12.66 4.77 -3.85
N SER A 180 -12.32 4.85 -5.14
CA SER A 180 -11.10 4.24 -5.69
C SER A 180 -10.47 5.11 -6.77
N HIS A 181 -9.21 4.81 -7.13
CA HIS A 181 -8.52 5.50 -8.23
C HIS A 181 -9.17 5.20 -9.59
N GLU A 182 -9.67 3.98 -9.80
CA GLU A 182 -10.42 3.63 -11.01
C GLU A 182 -11.71 4.44 -11.11
N ASN A 183 -12.49 4.52 -10.02
CA ASN A 183 -13.73 5.30 -9.99
C ASN A 183 -13.50 6.79 -10.24
N ALA A 184 -12.36 7.35 -9.78
CA ALA A 184 -12.03 8.76 -10.04
C ALA A 184 -11.84 9.03 -11.55
N VAL A 185 -11.16 8.12 -12.27
CA VAL A 185 -11.01 8.23 -13.73
C VAL A 185 -12.36 8.02 -14.45
N ILE A 186 -13.18 7.06 -13.99
CA ILE A 186 -14.51 6.82 -14.56
C ILE A 186 -15.41 8.05 -14.36
N ALA A 187 -15.41 8.66 -13.17
CA ALA A 187 -16.18 9.87 -12.88
C ALA A 187 -15.75 11.05 -13.78
N LEU A 188 -14.44 11.18 -14.06
CA LEU A 188 -13.91 12.16 -15.00
C LEU A 188 -14.35 11.85 -16.44
N GLN A 189 -14.27 10.58 -16.88
CA GLN A 189 -14.71 10.15 -18.20
C GLN A 189 -16.20 10.47 -18.42
N GLN A 190 -17.02 10.21 -17.42
CA GLN A 190 -18.48 10.46 -17.45
C GLN A 190 -18.85 11.95 -17.30
N GLY A 191 -17.89 12.83 -16.96
CA GLY A 191 -18.15 14.25 -16.71
C GLY A 191 -18.84 14.54 -15.38
N THR A 192 -18.88 13.58 -14.45
CA THR A 192 -19.38 13.78 -13.08
C THR A 192 -18.42 14.69 -12.27
N VAL A 193 -17.15 14.64 -12.58
CA VAL A 193 -16.11 15.56 -12.11
C VAL A 193 -15.35 16.14 -13.31
N ASP A 194 -14.78 17.32 -13.13
CA ASP A 194 -13.98 18.00 -14.15
C ASP A 194 -12.49 17.71 -14.04
N VAL A 195 -12.05 17.33 -12.84
CA VAL A 195 -10.68 16.96 -12.50
C VAL A 195 -10.67 15.80 -11.52
N ALA A 196 -9.75 14.85 -11.69
CA ALA A 196 -9.62 13.67 -10.84
C ALA A 196 -8.19 13.52 -10.30
N ALA A 197 -8.05 13.40 -8.97
CA ALA A 197 -6.79 13.06 -8.33
C ALA A 197 -6.49 11.57 -8.53
N ASN A 198 -5.20 11.25 -8.82
CA ASN A 198 -4.81 9.88 -9.07
C ASN A 198 -3.33 9.66 -8.77
N TRP A 199 -2.86 8.40 -8.90
CA TRP A 199 -1.45 8.07 -8.83
C TRP A 199 -0.84 7.89 -10.23
N TRP A 200 0.43 8.26 -10.35
CA TRP A 200 1.23 8.16 -11.55
C TRP A 200 2.69 7.91 -11.17
N ASN A 201 3.34 7.00 -11.85
CA ASN A 201 4.77 6.73 -11.70
C ASN A 201 5.52 7.09 -12.99
N ALA A 202 5.01 6.60 -14.11
CA ALA A 202 5.51 6.87 -15.45
C ALA A 202 4.35 6.81 -16.46
N ASP A 203 4.59 7.23 -17.70
CA ASP A 203 3.60 7.13 -18.79
C ASP A 203 3.19 5.68 -19.09
N THR A 204 4.04 4.73 -18.74
CA THR A 204 3.78 3.29 -18.85
C THR A 204 3.37 2.65 -17.54
N ASP A 205 3.29 3.41 -16.45
CA ASP A 205 2.95 2.92 -15.11
C ASP A 205 2.15 3.96 -14.33
N SER A 206 0.84 3.84 -14.41
CA SER A 206 -0.14 4.67 -13.70
C SER A 206 -1.46 3.91 -13.61
N ASN A 207 -2.36 4.36 -12.72
CA ASN A 207 -3.71 3.80 -12.70
C ASN A 207 -4.40 3.94 -14.07
N LEU A 208 -4.26 5.10 -14.71
CA LEU A 208 -4.82 5.33 -16.04
C LEU A 208 -4.30 4.32 -17.07
N MET A 209 -2.98 4.03 -17.05
CA MET A 209 -2.39 3.04 -17.96
C MET A 209 -2.89 1.62 -17.67
N ARG A 210 -3.04 1.25 -16.39
CA ARG A 210 -3.64 -0.05 -16.01
C ARG A 210 -5.07 -0.20 -16.50
N MET A 211 -5.87 0.85 -16.37
CA MET A 211 -7.25 0.87 -16.90
C MET A 211 -7.27 0.78 -18.43
N ALA A 212 -6.36 1.48 -19.11
CA ALA A 212 -6.24 1.41 -20.58
C ALA A 212 -5.85 0.00 -21.05
N ASN A 213 -4.91 -0.67 -20.37
CA ASN A 213 -4.52 -2.05 -20.67
C ASN A 213 -5.67 -3.05 -20.49
N LYS A 214 -6.64 -2.73 -19.61
CA LYS A 214 -7.89 -3.51 -19.44
C LYS A 214 -9.02 -3.06 -20.39
N ASN A 215 -8.77 -2.15 -21.31
CA ASN A 215 -9.74 -1.55 -22.23
C ASN A 215 -10.93 -0.85 -21.53
N LEU A 216 -10.73 -0.38 -20.31
CA LEU A 216 -11.77 0.35 -19.56
C LEU A 216 -11.85 1.82 -19.98
N VAL A 217 -10.74 2.40 -20.42
CA VAL A 217 -10.63 3.79 -20.89
C VAL A 217 -9.59 3.88 -22.02
N LYS A 218 -9.58 4.99 -22.76
CA LYS A 218 -8.50 5.35 -23.68
C LYS A 218 -7.57 6.33 -22.97
N LYS A 219 -6.26 6.03 -22.90
CA LYS A 219 -5.27 6.88 -22.22
C LYS A 219 -5.28 8.31 -22.78
N ASP A 220 -5.40 8.44 -24.10
CA ASP A 220 -5.30 9.72 -24.80
C ASP A 220 -6.52 10.64 -24.59
N ASP A 221 -7.60 10.14 -23.99
CA ASP A 221 -8.75 10.96 -23.59
C ASP A 221 -8.47 11.82 -22.35
N PHE A 222 -7.30 11.65 -21.73
CA PHE A 222 -6.90 12.32 -20.48
C PHE A 222 -5.52 12.94 -20.57
N ARG A 223 -5.30 14.01 -19.82
CA ARG A 223 -3.99 14.63 -19.63
C ARG A 223 -3.78 15.10 -18.20
N ILE A 224 -2.52 15.21 -17.81
CA ILE A 224 -2.10 15.72 -16.51
C ILE A 224 -2.02 17.24 -16.57
N VAL A 225 -2.61 17.91 -15.57
CA VAL A 225 -2.47 19.38 -15.37
C VAL A 225 -1.71 19.71 -14.10
N TYR A 226 -1.45 18.74 -13.24
CA TYR A 226 -0.65 18.89 -12.03
C TYR A 226 0.06 17.57 -11.71
N LYS A 227 1.30 17.67 -11.24
CA LYS A 227 2.09 16.56 -10.70
C LYS A 227 2.78 17.02 -9.41
N SER A 228 2.70 16.22 -8.36
CA SER A 228 3.28 16.50 -7.05
C SER A 228 4.79 16.30 -7.00
N ASP A 229 5.41 16.66 -5.87
CA ASP A 229 6.69 16.12 -5.44
C ASP A 229 6.60 14.60 -5.29
N LEU A 230 7.77 13.92 -5.25
CA LEU A 230 7.87 12.46 -5.09
C LEU A 230 7.29 12.04 -3.73
N ILE A 231 6.47 11.00 -3.75
CA ILE A 231 5.87 10.36 -2.60
C ILE A 231 6.58 9.02 -2.39
N PRO A 232 6.99 8.61 -1.17
CA PRO A 232 7.54 7.28 -0.95
C PRO A 232 6.56 6.18 -1.37
N ASN A 233 7.05 5.06 -1.90
CA ASN A 233 6.21 3.92 -2.26
C ASN A 233 5.45 3.35 -1.06
N SER A 234 4.38 2.64 -1.36
CA SER A 234 3.42 2.08 -0.40
C SER A 234 4.02 1.04 0.52
N PRO A 235 3.85 1.13 1.86
CA PRO A 235 4.35 0.14 2.78
C PRO A 235 3.46 -1.11 2.84
N PHE A 236 4.11 -2.26 3.05
CA PHE A 236 3.51 -3.40 3.70
C PHE A 236 3.84 -3.35 5.19
N ALA A 237 2.82 -3.52 6.03
CA ALA A 237 2.95 -3.48 7.48
C ALA A 237 2.27 -4.69 8.12
N PHE A 238 2.82 -5.17 9.22
CA PHE A 238 2.19 -6.18 10.06
C PHE A 238 1.84 -5.62 11.43
N LEU A 239 1.01 -6.33 12.17
CA LEU A 239 0.73 -6.00 13.57
C LEU A 239 2.02 -6.05 14.38
N ALA A 240 2.25 -5.04 15.22
CA ALA A 240 3.44 -4.92 16.06
C ALA A 240 3.58 -6.08 17.08
N ASN A 241 2.48 -6.70 17.48
CA ASN A 241 2.43 -7.79 18.44
C ASN A 241 2.60 -9.19 17.84
N LEU A 242 2.83 -9.34 16.53
CA LEU A 242 3.15 -10.64 15.95
C LEU A 242 4.47 -11.19 16.52
N PRO A 243 4.59 -12.53 16.72
CA PRO A 243 5.82 -13.15 17.17
C PRO A 243 7.03 -12.78 16.31
N PRO A 244 8.22 -12.54 16.89
CA PRO A 244 9.40 -12.14 16.14
C PRO A 244 9.83 -13.13 15.05
N ASP A 245 9.69 -14.42 15.29
CA ASP A 245 9.97 -15.49 14.32
C ASP A 245 8.97 -15.51 13.15
N LEU A 246 7.69 -15.23 13.40
CA LEU A 246 6.69 -15.04 12.36
C LEU A 246 7.00 -13.78 11.52
N LYS A 247 7.31 -12.64 12.15
CA LYS A 247 7.73 -11.42 11.44
C LYS A 247 8.93 -11.69 10.54
N ALA A 248 9.95 -12.39 11.07
CA ALA A 248 11.15 -12.75 10.29
C ALA A 248 10.80 -13.65 9.09
N ALA A 249 9.91 -14.64 9.26
CA ALA A 249 9.45 -15.51 8.19
C ALA A 249 8.70 -14.73 7.10
N ILE A 250 7.82 -13.80 7.49
CA ILE A 250 7.10 -12.92 6.55
C ILE A 250 8.07 -12.06 5.74
N VAL A 251 9.00 -11.37 6.41
CA VAL A 251 10.02 -10.53 5.75
C VAL A 251 10.85 -11.35 4.77
N LYS A 252 11.28 -12.54 5.16
CA LYS A 252 12.02 -13.47 4.29
C LYS A 252 11.20 -13.85 3.05
N ALA A 253 9.93 -14.24 3.23
CA ALA A 253 9.06 -14.61 2.11
C ALA A 253 8.88 -13.45 1.12
N PHE A 254 8.67 -12.23 1.61
CA PHE A 254 8.58 -11.04 0.74
C PHE A 254 9.88 -10.82 -0.05
N ASN A 255 11.04 -10.81 0.62
CA ASN A 255 12.33 -10.55 -0.03
C ASN A 255 12.72 -11.64 -1.05
N GLU A 256 12.31 -12.89 -0.85
CA GLU A 256 12.62 -14.00 -1.75
C GLU A 256 11.61 -14.12 -2.92
N SER A 257 10.44 -13.46 -2.83
CA SER A 257 9.37 -13.58 -3.82
C SER A 257 9.77 -13.17 -5.24
N PRO A 258 10.62 -12.14 -5.50
CA PRO A 258 11.02 -11.77 -6.85
C PRO A 258 11.76 -12.89 -7.60
N THR A 259 12.38 -13.82 -6.85
CA THR A 259 13.10 -14.98 -7.42
C THR A 259 12.31 -16.28 -7.30
N LYS A 260 11.73 -16.56 -6.12
CA LYS A 260 11.01 -17.82 -5.87
C LYS A 260 9.62 -17.89 -6.49
N ALA A 261 8.96 -16.74 -6.64
CA ALA A 261 7.60 -16.63 -7.15
C ALA A 261 7.45 -15.46 -8.12
N LYS A 262 8.38 -15.36 -9.07
CA LYS A 262 8.48 -14.22 -9.99
C LYS A 262 7.14 -13.87 -10.65
N ALA A 263 6.39 -14.85 -11.13
CA ALA A 263 5.09 -14.59 -11.77
C ALA A 263 4.07 -13.97 -10.79
N ALA A 264 4.05 -14.42 -9.53
CA ALA A 264 3.19 -13.85 -8.51
C ALA A 264 3.66 -12.44 -8.08
N PHE A 265 4.97 -12.23 -7.98
CA PHE A 265 5.55 -10.92 -7.70
C PHE A 265 5.29 -9.92 -8.84
N ASP A 266 5.55 -10.29 -10.09
CA ASP A 266 5.31 -9.44 -11.26
C ASP A 266 3.82 -9.03 -11.36
N LYS A 267 2.90 -9.93 -10.97
CA LYS A 267 1.46 -9.64 -10.98
C LYS A 267 1.07 -8.49 -10.05
N LEU A 268 1.82 -8.24 -8.97
CA LEU A 268 1.54 -7.14 -8.04
C LEU A 268 1.62 -5.76 -8.69
N SER A 269 2.48 -5.58 -9.69
CA SER A 269 2.74 -4.29 -10.33
C SER A 269 2.71 -4.34 -11.86
N ASP A 270 2.19 -5.42 -12.46
CA ASP A 270 2.26 -5.68 -13.89
C ASP A 270 3.72 -5.67 -14.40
N GLY A 271 4.66 -6.20 -13.60
CA GLY A 271 6.10 -6.26 -13.89
C GLY A 271 6.82 -4.91 -13.79
N LYS A 272 6.23 -3.92 -13.12
CA LYS A 272 6.81 -2.58 -12.96
C LYS A 272 7.70 -2.44 -11.72
N ASP A 273 7.66 -3.41 -10.80
CA ASP A 273 8.53 -3.44 -9.63
C ASP A 273 9.70 -4.41 -9.84
N ARG A 274 10.84 -4.08 -9.25
CA ARG A 274 12.07 -4.85 -9.33
C ARG A 274 12.22 -5.81 -8.14
N GLU A 275 11.97 -5.31 -6.92
CA GLU A 275 12.17 -6.05 -5.68
C GLU A 275 11.44 -5.38 -4.52
N PHE A 276 11.34 -6.07 -3.39
CA PHE A 276 11.01 -5.46 -2.11
C PHE A 276 12.27 -4.95 -1.44
N ILE A 277 12.21 -3.76 -0.86
CA ILE A 277 13.24 -3.20 0.01
C ILE A 277 12.73 -3.08 1.44
N LYS A 278 13.64 -3.22 2.40
CA LYS A 278 13.34 -3.05 3.82
C LYS A 278 13.07 -1.58 4.12
N VAL A 279 12.02 -1.32 4.89
CA VAL A 279 11.68 0.00 5.46
C VAL A 279 11.33 -0.15 6.93
N ASP A 280 11.34 0.96 7.64
CA ASP A 280 10.90 1.09 9.02
C ASP A 280 10.00 2.33 9.22
N ALA A 281 9.59 2.61 10.45
CA ALA A 281 8.73 3.75 10.77
C ALA A 281 9.36 5.09 10.38
N ASN A 282 10.69 5.25 10.51
CA ASN A 282 11.39 6.50 10.21
C ASN A 282 11.29 6.86 8.72
N TYR A 283 11.24 5.83 7.85
CA TYR A 283 11.07 6.05 6.41
C TYR A 283 9.78 6.81 6.05
N TYR A 284 8.73 6.64 6.86
CA TYR A 284 7.42 7.28 6.65
C TYR A 284 7.14 8.48 7.57
N GLU A 285 8.09 8.88 8.41
CA GLU A 285 7.91 10.04 9.31
C GLU A 285 7.47 11.32 8.58
N PRO A 286 8.03 11.67 7.39
CA PRO A 286 7.55 12.84 6.64
C PRO A 286 6.06 12.75 6.25
N VAL A 287 5.55 11.54 6.01
CA VAL A 287 4.13 11.33 5.68
C VAL A 287 3.27 11.41 6.95
N VAL A 288 3.78 10.94 8.10
CA VAL A 288 3.11 11.09 9.39
C VAL A 288 2.92 12.58 9.71
N GLU A 289 3.95 13.40 9.53
CA GLU A 289 3.88 14.85 9.72
C GLU A 289 2.91 15.52 8.73
N LEU A 290 2.90 15.06 7.45
CA LEU A 290 1.92 15.54 6.47
C LEU A 290 0.48 15.25 6.93
N ILE A 291 0.19 14.08 7.47
CA ILE A 291 -1.15 13.73 7.96
C ILE A 291 -1.54 14.59 9.17
N LYS A 292 -0.64 14.78 10.13
CA LYS A 292 -0.87 15.69 11.27
C LYS A 292 -1.19 17.11 10.79
N PHE A 293 -0.45 17.62 9.81
CA PHE A 293 -0.68 18.93 9.23
C PHE A 293 -2.05 19.01 8.50
N VAL A 294 -2.40 18.05 7.66
CA VAL A 294 -3.69 18.03 6.97
C VAL A 294 -4.86 17.97 7.98
N ASP A 295 -4.70 17.27 9.09
CA ASP A 295 -5.72 17.25 10.16
C ASP A 295 -5.87 18.60 10.85
N GLN A 296 -4.78 19.33 11.07
CA GLN A 296 -4.83 20.70 11.60
C GLN A 296 -5.57 21.65 10.64
N LEU A 297 -5.32 21.54 9.34
CA LEU A 297 -6.04 22.34 8.33
C LEU A 297 -7.55 22.07 8.33
N ARG A 298 -7.97 20.84 8.58
CA ARG A 298 -9.40 20.47 8.67
C ARG A 298 -10.05 21.06 9.92
N LYS A 299 -9.37 21.03 11.07
CA LYS A 299 -9.87 21.57 12.35
C LYS A 299 -10.01 23.08 12.36
N GLN A 300 -9.16 23.82 11.62
CA GLN A 300 -9.23 25.30 11.54
C GLN A 300 -10.42 25.79 10.72
N LYS A 301 -11.15 24.90 10.04
CA LYS A 301 -12.23 25.20 9.09
C LYS A 301 -13.60 24.70 9.55
N SER A 302 -13.65 24.00 10.69
CA SER A 302 -14.87 23.60 11.41
C SER A 302 -15.15 24.55 12.56
#